data_f30a2c1edeabc51ef6dae5904123cc2c
#
_entry.id   f30a2c1edeabc51ef6dae5904123cc2c
#
_cell.length_a   1.000
_cell.length_b   1.000
_cell.length_c   1.000
_cell.angle_alpha   90.00
_cell.angle_beta   90.00
_cell.angle_gamma   90.00
#
_symmetry.space_group_name_H-M   'P 1'
#
loop_
_entity.id
_entity.type
_entity.pdbx_description
1 polymer ?
#
loop_
_entity_poly.entity_id
_entity_poly.type
_entity_poly.pdbx_seq_one_letter_code
_entity_poly.pdbx_strand_id
1 'polypeptide(L)'
;MIAKYKKIISSKKELLKVISEELKNIKEKFAVPRRTKIIDAVLNYDIEETIQKQSVIITVTLQGYIKRGSLDGVKQQKRGGKGKSGITTRDQDSVIQTLSVNTHTSVLFFSTEGLVYKVKAWKIPEGSTTSKGKSLFNILPLKNHQSISSIMPMPENETESKKYQIIFATANGKVRKNSLEDFSSINASGKIAMKLDNNDKIVGVKICEDDQDVILSTKFGKCIRFEAKKLRVFKGRSSKGIKGIELASNDQIVSLSVIDNDKTKKNVKKSKDEQSEIKAKEKFVLSISENGYGKKTSHVDYRVTNRGGKGIIGIVNSPRNGNITSSFPVFEGDEILISTNKGRVIRVAVKEIRTAGRNTQGVRIIKLSGEETVVSAIKIDDNLI
;
A
#
# COMPACT_ATOMS: atom_id res chain seq x y z
N MET A 1 -69.79 -9.97 56.11
CA MET A 1 -69.21 -9.16 55.02
C MET A 1 -68.76 -7.76 55.45
N ILE A 2 -69.65 -6.91 56.00
CA ILE A 2 -69.33 -5.53 56.37
C ILE A 2 -68.22 -5.39 57.41
N ALA A 3 -68.15 -6.26 58.45
CA ALA A 3 -67.06 -6.24 59.42
C ALA A 3 -65.68 -6.52 58.81
N LYS A 4 -65.60 -7.42 57.81
CA LYS A 4 -64.39 -7.74 57.10
C LYS A 4 -63.85 -6.52 56.28
N TYR A 5 -64.77 -5.80 55.60
CA TYR A 5 -64.38 -4.61 54.82
C TYR A 5 -64.00 -3.43 55.73
N LYS A 6 -64.67 -3.24 56.84
CA LYS A 6 -64.30 -2.23 57.85
C LYS A 6 -62.89 -2.50 58.39
N LYS A 7 -62.54 -3.76 58.68
CA LYS A 7 -61.18 -4.15 59.13
C LYS A 7 -60.11 -3.91 58.10
N ILE A 8 -60.40 -4.17 56.82
CA ILE A 8 -59.47 -3.90 55.71
C ILE A 8 -59.23 -2.40 55.57
N ILE A 9 -60.29 -1.57 55.65
CA ILE A 9 -60.17 -0.13 55.48
C ILE A 9 -59.48 0.53 56.67
N SER A 10 -59.77 0.03 57.93
CA SER A 10 -59.18 0.58 59.13
C SER A 10 -57.70 0.21 59.38
N SER A 11 -57.18 -0.80 58.74
CA SER A 11 -55.84 -1.27 58.98
C SER A 11 -55.03 -1.35 57.65
N LYS A 12 -54.01 -0.50 57.51
CA LYS A 12 -53.11 -0.49 56.39
C LYS A 12 -52.42 -1.87 56.19
N LYS A 13 -52.17 -2.59 57.28
CA LYS A 13 -51.58 -3.92 57.27
C LYS A 13 -52.46 -4.97 56.59
N GLU A 14 -53.79 -4.95 56.97
CA GLU A 14 -54.80 -5.85 56.37
C GLU A 14 -55.05 -5.49 54.90
N LEU A 15 -55.06 -4.23 54.53
CA LEU A 15 -55.19 -3.75 53.16
C LEU A 15 -54.01 -4.28 52.29
N LEU A 16 -52.81 -4.11 52.77
CA LEU A 16 -51.60 -4.61 52.04
C LEU A 16 -51.57 -6.15 51.89
N LYS A 17 -52.16 -6.86 52.91
CA LYS A 17 -52.25 -8.33 52.81
C LYS A 17 -53.24 -8.73 51.73
N VAL A 18 -54.41 -8.10 51.65
CA VAL A 18 -55.37 -8.38 50.58
C VAL A 18 -54.82 -8.07 49.23
N ILE A 19 -54.17 -6.92 49.06
CA ILE A 19 -53.48 -6.56 47.80
C ILE A 19 -52.39 -7.61 47.41
N SER A 20 -51.58 -8.06 48.36
CA SER A 20 -50.60 -9.06 48.13
C SER A 20 -51.19 -10.40 47.70
N GLU A 21 -52.30 -10.82 48.28
CA GLU A 21 -52.98 -12.08 47.90
C GLU A 21 -53.60 -11.96 46.49
N GLU A 22 -54.21 -10.85 46.16
CA GLU A 22 -54.79 -10.60 44.84
C GLU A 22 -53.70 -10.56 43.76
N LEU A 23 -52.57 -9.89 44.03
CA LEU A 23 -51.43 -9.86 43.11
C LEU A 23 -50.79 -11.23 42.90
N LYS A 24 -50.73 -12.08 43.97
CA LYS A 24 -50.28 -13.46 43.84
C LYS A 24 -51.20 -14.29 42.94
N ASN A 25 -52.50 -14.17 43.12
CA ASN A 25 -53.51 -14.88 42.31
C ASN A 25 -53.45 -14.43 40.83
N ILE A 26 -53.21 -13.13 40.56
CA ILE A 26 -53.04 -12.64 39.22
C ILE A 26 -51.74 -13.15 38.62
N LYS A 27 -50.68 -13.18 39.42
CA LYS A 27 -49.40 -13.74 38.98
C LYS A 27 -49.51 -15.21 38.60
N GLU A 28 -50.19 -16.05 39.41
CA GLU A 28 -50.40 -17.47 39.14
C GLU A 28 -51.19 -17.71 37.86
N LYS A 29 -52.22 -16.88 37.60
CA LYS A 29 -53.09 -17.02 36.43
C LYS A 29 -52.46 -16.51 35.12
N PHE A 30 -51.65 -15.49 35.19
CA PHE A 30 -51.20 -14.75 33.99
C PHE A 30 -49.70 -14.67 33.82
N ALA A 31 -48.88 -15.16 34.78
CA ALA A 31 -47.43 -15.14 34.62
C ALA A 31 -47.01 -16.08 33.51
N VAL A 32 -46.34 -15.57 32.53
CA VAL A 32 -45.63 -16.32 31.50
C VAL A 32 -44.13 -16.28 31.74
N PRO A 33 -43.40 -17.36 31.49
CA PRO A 33 -41.94 -17.35 31.61
C PRO A 33 -41.33 -16.33 30.66
N ARG A 34 -40.26 -15.72 31.11
CA ARG A 34 -39.53 -14.74 30.31
C ARG A 34 -39.04 -15.37 29.01
N ARG A 35 -39.38 -14.79 27.86
CA ARG A 35 -38.97 -15.24 26.52
C ARG A 35 -37.55 -14.86 26.18
N THR A 36 -37.00 -13.79 26.78
CA THR A 36 -35.63 -13.33 26.58
C THR A 36 -34.71 -13.86 27.67
N LYS A 37 -33.51 -14.32 27.29
CA LYS A 37 -32.46 -14.66 28.25
C LYS A 37 -31.79 -13.38 28.77
N ILE A 38 -31.54 -13.33 30.07
CA ILE A 38 -30.61 -12.35 30.64
C ILE A 38 -29.23 -12.99 30.49
N ILE A 39 -28.37 -12.30 29.74
CA ILE A 39 -26.97 -12.65 29.64
C ILE A 39 -26.18 -11.50 30.30
N ASP A 40 -25.07 -11.84 30.93
CA ASP A 40 -24.16 -10.83 31.44
C ASP A 40 -23.67 -9.97 30.24
N ALA A 41 -23.60 -8.64 30.47
CA ALA A 41 -23.09 -7.75 29.43
C ALA A 41 -21.66 -8.11 29.12
N VAL A 42 -21.40 -8.65 27.93
CA VAL A 42 -20.05 -8.80 27.39
C VAL A 42 -19.63 -7.39 27.02
N LEU A 43 -18.92 -6.71 27.94
CA LEU A 43 -18.43 -5.34 27.76
C LEU A 43 -17.35 -5.19 26.68
N ASN A 44 -16.87 -6.30 26.12
CA ASN A 44 -15.86 -6.33 25.07
C ASN A 44 -16.44 -6.83 23.75
N TYR A 45 -17.32 -6.05 23.12
CA TYR A 45 -17.51 -6.22 21.68
C TYR A 45 -16.27 -5.71 20.97
N ASP A 46 -15.58 -6.60 20.26
CA ASP A 46 -14.59 -6.13 19.30
C ASP A 46 -15.34 -5.34 18.22
N ILE A 47 -15.04 -4.05 18.13
CA ILE A 47 -15.66 -3.15 17.13
C ILE A 47 -15.49 -3.74 15.74
N GLU A 48 -14.40 -4.49 15.51
CA GLU A 48 -14.12 -5.13 14.24
C GLU A 48 -15.19 -6.17 13.85
N GLU A 49 -15.82 -6.87 14.80
CA GLU A 49 -16.88 -7.85 14.54
C GLU A 49 -18.17 -7.19 14.03
N THR A 50 -18.39 -5.93 14.34
CA THR A 50 -19.58 -5.17 13.89
C THR A 50 -19.43 -4.61 12.48
N ILE A 51 -18.20 -4.63 11.92
CA ILE A 51 -17.90 -4.05 10.61
C ILE A 51 -18.09 -5.09 9.52
N GLN A 52 -18.87 -4.76 8.51
CA GLN A 52 -19.08 -5.64 7.36
C GLN A 52 -17.79 -5.85 6.57
N LYS A 53 -17.49 -7.11 6.24
CA LYS A 53 -16.41 -7.44 5.30
C LYS A 53 -16.82 -7.07 3.88
N GLN A 54 -16.16 -6.07 3.32
CA GLN A 54 -16.38 -5.61 1.94
C GLN A 54 -15.07 -5.18 1.30
N SER A 55 -14.99 -5.30 -0.02
CA SER A 55 -13.83 -4.83 -0.77
C SER A 55 -13.87 -3.31 -0.85
N VAL A 56 -12.76 -2.67 -0.54
CA VAL A 56 -12.60 -1.23 -0.53
C VAL A 56 -11.33 -0.81 -1.26
N ILE A 57 -11.36 0.39 -1.81
CA ILE A 57 -10.23 1.01 -2.47
C ILE A 57 -9.65 2.08 -1.53
N ILE A 58 -8.40 1.95 -1.19
CA ILE A 58 -7.64 2.96 -0.46
C ILE A 58 -6.87 3.79 -1.48
N THR A 59 -7.06 5.09 -1.45
CA THR A 59 -6.39 6.04 -2.35
C THR A 59 -5.52 6.96 -1.52
N VAL A 60 -4.24 7.12 -1.93
CA VAL A 60 -3.27 8.01 -1.29
C VAL A 60 -2.78 9.03 -2.30
N THR A 61 -2.68 10.29 -1.88
CA THR A 61 -2.24 11.40 -2.74
C THR A 61 -0.81 11.83 -2.43
N LEU A 62 -0.21 12.56 -3.37
CA LEU A 62 1.14 13.11 -3.26
C LEU A 62 1.29 14.05 -2.05
N GLN A 63 0.26 14.83 -1.74
CA GLN A 63 0.24 15.73 -0.58
C GLN A 63 -0.03 15.00 0.75
N GLY A 64 -0.10 13.66 0.76
CA GLY A 64 -0.30 12.87 1.98
C GLY A 64 -1.74 12.82 2.47
N TYR A 65 -2.72 12.95 1.58
CA TYR A 65 -4.13 12.66 1.90
C TYR A 65 -4.45 11.22 1.60
N ILE A 66 -5.32 10.65 2.41
CA ILE A 66 -5.77 9.26 2.27
C ILE A 66 -7.29 9.19 2.44
N LYS A 67 -7.91 8.33 1.67
CA LYS A 67 -9.33 7.98 1.80
C LYS A 67 -9.58 6.53 1.46
N ARG A 68 -10.69 6.02 1.94
CA ARG A 68 -11.26 4.73 1.59
C ARG A 68 -12.55 4.95 0.80
N GLY A 69 -12.73 4.25 -0.30
CA GLY A 69 -13.96 4.24 -1.08
C GLY A 69 -14.50 2.82 -1.26
N SER A 70 -15.81 2.66 -1.49
CA SER A 70 -16.38 1.37 -1.88
C SER A 70 -16.00 1.03 -3.32
N LEU A 71 -15.72 -0.24 -3.59
CA LEU A 71 -15.49 -0.76 -4.94
C LEU A 71 -16.77 -0.62 -5.79
N ASP A 72 -17.96 -0.77 -5.20
CA ASP A 72 -19.25 -0.69 -5.90
C ASP A 72 -19.55 0.70 -6.46
N GLY A 73 -18.91 1.75 -5.92
CA GLY A 73 -19.00 3.12 -6.41
C GLY A 73 -18.25 3.35 -7.74
N VAL A 74 -17.37 2.43 -8.13
CA VAL A 74 -16.59 2.49 -9.36
C VAL A 74 -17.27 1.63 -10.41
N LYS A 75 -18.17 2.21 -11.20
CA LYS A 75 -18.85 1.50 -12.31
C LYS A 75 -17.81 1.04 -13.34
N GLN A 76 -17.85 -0.23 -13.66
CA GLN A 76 -17.08 -0.82 -14.76
C GLN A 76 -17.44 -0.11 -16.08
N GLN A 77 -16.49 0.52 -16.74
CA GLN A 77 -16.67 1.15 -18.04
C GLN A 77 -16.13 0.23 -19.13
N LYS A 78 -16.84 0.20 -20.29
CA LYS A 78 -16.36 -0.52 -21.48
C LYS A 78 -15.10 0.17 -22.03
N ARG A 79 -14.26 -0.60 -22.73
CA ARG A 79 -13.05 -0.15 -23.43
C ARG A 79 -13.35 1.13 -24.25
N GLY A 80 -12.58 2.21 -24.03
CA GLY A 80 -12.78 3.50 -24.71
C GLY A 80 -13.64 4.54 -23.97
N GLY A 81 -14.14 4.23 -22.76
CA GLY A 81 -14.86 5.20 -21.93
C GLY A 81 -13.92 6.26 -21.36
N LYS A 82 -14.38 7.52 -21.30
CA LYS A 82 -13.71 8.59 -20.54
C LYS A 82 -13.88 8.26 -19.06
N GLY A 83 -12.83 7.77 -18.38
CA GLY A 83 -12.86 7.48 -16.95
C GLY A 83 -13.40 8.67 -16.14
N LYS A 84 -14.01 8.39 -14.99
CA LYS A 84 -14.35 9.45 -14.03
C LYS A 84 -13.09 9.83 -13.26
N SER A 85 -12.88 11.14 -13.05
CA SER A 85 -11.83 11.64 -12.16
C SER A 85 -12.06 11.06 -10.76
N GLY A 86 -11.11 10.28 -10.26
CA GLY A 86 -11.19 9.66 -8.94
C GLY A 86 -11.01 10.65 -7.78
N ILE A 87 -10.53 11.85 -8.07
CA ILE A 87 -10.39 12.98 -7.13
C ILE A 87 -10.55 14.26 -7.92
N THR A 88 -11.49 15.11 -7.54
CA THR A 88 -11.53 16.47 -8.07
C THR A 88 -10.52 17.29 -7.27
N THR A 89 -9.29 17.32 -7.77
CA THR A 89 -8.24 18.14 -7.18
C THR A 89 -8.39 19.56 -7.71
N ARG A 90 -8.97 20.45 -6.90
CA ARG A 90 -8.92 21.89 -7.16
C ARG A 90 -7.50 22.46 -6.92
N ASP A 91 -6.69 21.75 -6.15
CA ASP A 91 -5.34 22.14 -5.76
C ASP A 91 -4.36 21.02 -6.14
N GLN A 92 -3.81 21.03 -7.32
CA GLN A 92 -2.55 20.40 -7.76
C GLN A 92 -2.08 19.11 -7.02
N ASP A 93 -3.00 18.30 -6.45
CA ASP A 93 -2.72 17.05 -5.76
C ASP A 93 -3.00 15.86 -6.68
N SER A 94 -2.23 14.78 -6.57
CA SER A 94 -2.30 13.62 -7.46
C SER A 94 -2.35 12.34 -6.65
N VAL A 95 -3.09 11.36 -7.13
CA VAL A 95 -3.06 10.01 -6.60
C VAL A 95 -1.69 9.40 -6.89
N ILE A 96 -0.99 8.97 -5.85
CA ILE A 96 0.31 8.28 -5.98
C ILE A 96 0.21 6.78 -5.77
N GLN A 97 -0.80 6.33 -5.02
CA GLN A 97 -1.00 4.91 -4.76
C GLN A 97 -2.47 4.59 -4.55
N THR A 98 -2.88 3.46 -5.07
CA THR A 98 -4.20 2.87 -4.85
C THR A 98 -4.04 1.42 -4.46
N LEU A 99 -4.80 0.99 -3.47
CA LEU A 99 -4.78 -0.37 -2.96
C LEU A 99 -6.21 -0.89 -2.91
N SER A 100 -6.46 -2.04 -3.53
CA SER A 100 -7.71 -2.78 -3.35
C SER A 100 -7.53 -3.79 -2.22
N VAL A 101 -8.32 -3.68 -1.17
CA VAL A 101 -8.21 -4.48 0.03
C VAL A 101 -9.59 -4.75 0.63
N ASN A 102 -9.67 -5.68 1.58
CA ASN A 102 -10.86 -5.88 2.39
C ASN A 102 -10.88 -4.88 3.57
N THR A 103 -12.05 -4.52 4.08
CA THR A 103 -12.20 -3.65 5.26
C THR A 103 -11.40 -4.14 6.47
N HIS A 104 -11.27 -5.46 6.66
CA HIS A 104 -10.53 -6.07 7.77
C HIS A 104 -9.03 -6.22 7.53
N THR A 105 -8.56 -6.00 6.30
CA THR A 105 -7.14 -6.10 5.96
C THR A 105 -6.33 -5.06 6.74
N SER A 106 -5.23 -5.51 7.32
CA SER A 106 -4.25 -4.63 7.93
C SER A 106 -3.38 -3.99 6.85
N VAL A 107 -3.19 -2.68 6.92
CA VAL A 107 -2.34 -1.92 6.00
C VAL A 107 -1.12 -1.41 6.76
N LEU A 108 0.05 -1.68 6.22
CA LEU A 108 1.34 -1.23 6.75
C LEU A 108 1.75 0.07 6.06
N PHE A 109 2.15 1.04 6.86
CA PHE A 109 2.67 2.34 6.41
C PHE A 109 4.12 2.47 6.86
N PHE A 110 5.05 2.54 5.92
CA PHE A 110 6.47 2.68 6.21
C PHE A 110 6.89 4.13 6.03
N SER A 111 7.44 4.73 7.08
CA SER A 111 7.96 6.09 7.01
C SER A 111 9.36 6.13 6.40
N THR A 112 9.73 7.28 5.86
CA THR A 112 11.08 7.54 5.33
C THR A 112 12.15 7.41 6.40
N GLU A 113 11.80 7.55 7.69
CA GLU A 113 12.72 7.48 8.83
C GLU A 113 12.84 6.09 9.48
N GLY A 114 12.31 5.07 8.83
CA GLY A 114 12.46 3.69 9.28
C GLY A 114 11.46 3.22 10.31
N LEU A 115 10.35 3.93 10.50
CA LEU A 115 9.23 3.49 11.32
C LEU A 115 8.17 2.79 10.47
N VAL A 116 7.40 1.91 11.10
CA VAL A 116 6.23 1.27 10.50
C VAL A 116 5.03 1.44 11.41
N TYR A 117 3.91 1.74 10.80
CA TYR A 117 2.59 1.83 11.43
C TYR A 117 1.66 0.80 10.81
N LYS A 118 0.72 0.29 11.58
CA LYS A 118 -0.28 -0.68 11.13
C LYS A 118 -1.66 -0.13 11.44
N VAL A 119 -2.49 -0.04 10.42
CA VAL A 119 -3.86 0.44 10.53
C VAL A 119 -4.78 -0.53 9.81
N LYS A 120 -5.91 -0.89 10.41
CA LYS A 120 -6.96 -1.65 9.74
C LYS A 120 -7.61 -0.78 8.66
N ALA A 121 -7.93 -1.33 7.50
CA ALA A 121 -8.49 -0.60 6.38
C ALA A 121 -9.79 0.13 6.76
N TRP A 122 -10.64 -0.47 7.62
CA TRP A 122 -11.88 0.17 8.10
C TRP A 122 -11.65 1.43 8.93
N LYS A 123 -10.48 1.60 9.58
CA LYS A 123 -10.12 2.82 10.33
C LYS A 123 -9.75 3.98 9.42
N ILE A 124 -9.47 3.72 8.15
CA ILE A 124 -9.20 4.77 7.16
C ILE A 124 -10.52 5.48 6.85
N PRO A 125 -10.54 6.83 6.88
CA PRO A 125 -11.76 7.59 6.65
C PRO A 125 -12.41 7.28 5.32
N GLU A 126 -13.72 7.09 5.33
CA GLU A 126 -14.50 6.94 4.11
C GLU A 126 -14.62 8.28 3.40
N GLY A 127 -14.55 8.26 2.09
CA GLY A 127 -14.65 9.42 1.25
C GLY A 127 -15.35 9.13 -0.07
N SER A 128 -16.18 10.05 -0.53
CA SER A 128 -16.75 9.98 -1.88
C SER A 128 -15.66 10.00 -2.94
N THR A 129 -16.01 9.62 -4.16
CA THR A 129 -15.07 9.63 -5.30
C THR A 129 -14.43 11.02 -5.52
N THR A 130 -15.15 12.10 -5.23
CA THR A 130 -14.71 13.49 -5.41
C THR A 130 -14.03 14.11 -4.19
N SER A 131 -14.09 13.48 -3.01
CA SER A 131 -13.50 14.03 -1.78
C SER A 131 -11.97 13.96 -1.79
N LYS A 132 -11.32 14.94 -1.16
CA LYS A 132 -9.85 14.99 -1.00
C LYS A 132 -9.33 13.93 -0.03
N GLY A 133 -10.16 13.43 0.89
CA GLY A 133 -9.74 12.55 1.97
C GLY A 133 -9.26 13.32 3.21
N LYS A 134 -8.59 12.62 4.13
CA LYS A 134 -7.99 13.20 5.34
C LYS A 134 -6.48 13.05 5.30
N SER A 135 -5.77 13.98 5.94
CA SER A 135 -4.31 13.92 6.05
C SER A 135 -3.86 12.67 6.82
N LEU A 136 -2.78 12.05 6.36
CA LEU A 136 -2.13 10.92 7.03
C LEU A 136 -1.70 11.28 8.47
N PHE A 137 -1.39 12.54 8.75
CA PHE A 137 -1.08 13.01 10.11
C PHE A 137 -2.25 12.86 11.10
N ASN A 138 -3.49 12.82 10.61
CA ASN A 138 -4.66 12.60 11.46
C ASN A 138 -4.91 11.13 11.80
N ILE A 139 -4.27 10.22 11.07
CA ILE A 139 -4.49 8.78 11.20
C ILE A 139 -3.26 8.11 11.83
N LEU A 140 -2.08 8.60 11.50
CA LEU A 140 -0.80 8.08 11.97
C LEU A 140 -0.11 9.11 12.86
N PRO A 141 0.55 8.69 13.96
CA PRO A 141 1.28 9.59 14.84
C PRO A 141 2.63 10.01 14.22
N LEU A 142 2.55 10.64 13.05
CA LEU A 142 3.72 11.13 12.31
C LEU A 142 4.24 12.43 12.92
N LYS A 143 5.56 12.61 12.95
CA LYS A 143 6.20 13.89 13.28
C LYS A 143 6.22 14.80 12.06
N ASN A 144 6.30 16.11 12.26
CA ASN A 144 6.18 17.14 11.19
C ASN A 144 7.13 16.98 9.99
N HIS A 145 8.25 16.27 10.16
CA HIS A 145 9.25 16.03 9.10
C HIS A 145 9.19 14.62 8.51
N GLN A 146 8.28 13.77 8.99
CA GLN A 146 8.13 12.40 8.52
C GLN A 146 7.17 12.33 7.32
N SER A 147 7.54 11.54 6.33
CA SER A 147 6.69 11.18 5.19
C SER A 147 6.60 9.66 5.05
N ILE A 148 5.60 9.20 4.33
CA ILE A 148 5.41 7.78 4.05
C ILE A 148 6.13 7.45 2.75
N SER A 149 7.01 6.44 2.79
CA SER A 149 7.77 5.95 1.64
C SER A 149 7.03 4.84 0.89
N SER A 150 6.31 3.99 1.61
CA SER A 150 5.62 2.84 1.03
C SER A 150 4.41 2.45 1.85
N ILE A 151 3.37 2.00 1.17
CA ILE A 151 2.14 1.50 1.77
C ILE A 151 1.86 0.13 1.16
N MET A 152 1.52 -0.86 1.98
CA MET A 152 1.21 -2.19 1.49
C MET A 152 0.17 -2.90 2.36
N PRO A 153 -0.72 -3.71 1.76
CA PRO A 153 -1.61 -4.58 2.50
C PRO A 153 -0.81 -5.74 3.11
N MET A 154 -1.27 -6.22 4.24
CA MET A 154 -0.76 -7.42 4.87
C MET A 154 -1.69 -8.60 4.52
N PRO A 155 -1.18 -9.78 4.18
CA PRO A 155 -2.00 -10.97 3.97
C PRO A 155 -2.88 -11.24 5.19
N GLU A 156 -4.13 -11.66 4.97
CA GLU A 156 -5.07 -11.96 6.06
C GLU A 156 -4.67 -13.24 6.81
N ASN A 157 -4.07 -14.20 6.10
CA ASN A 157 -3.65 -15.47 6.65
C ASN A 157 -2.21 -15.41 7.20
N GLU A 158 -2.03 -15.80 8.46
CA GLU A 158 -0.71 -15.89 9.09
C GLU A 158 0.23 -16.87 8.36
N THR A 159 -0.31 -17.94 7.79
CA THR A 159 0.46 -18.92 6.99
C THR A 159 1.02 -18.31 5.70
N GLU A 160 0.32 -17.38 5.10
CA GLU A 160 0.82 -16.63 3.92
C GLU A 160 1.89 -15.62 4.32
N SER A 161 1.73 -14.92 5.44
CA SER A 161 2.75 -13.96 5.91
C SER A 161 4.09 -14.61 6.22
N LYS A 162 4.13 -15.93 6.54
CA LYS A 162 5.38 -16.71 6.72
C LYS A 162 6.11 -17.01 5.42
N LYS A 163 5.40 -17.09 4.30
CA LYS A 163 6.00 -17.36 2.97
C LYS A 163 6.68 -16.14 2.39
N TYR A 164 6.13 -14.96 2.67
CA TYR A 164 6.62 -13.72 2.11
C TYR A 164 7.71 -13.08 2.96
N GLN A 165 8.60 -12.41 2.26
CA GLN A 165 9.66 -11.63 2.83
C GLN A 165 9.48 -10.17 2.42
N ILE A 166 10.02 -9.27 3.21
CA ILE A 166 9.95 -7.85 2.97
C ILE A 166 11.36 -7.30 2.81
N ILE A 167 11.57 -6.55 1.73
CA ILE A 167 12.86 -5.90 1.43
C ILE A 167 12.71 -4.40 1.60
N PHE A 168 13.70 -3.80 2.25
CA PHE A 168 13.90 -2.38 2.42
C PHE A 168 15.09 -1.93 1.59
N ALA A 169 15.00 -0.75 0.99
CA ALA A 169 16.14 -0.05 0.40
C ALA A 169 16.22 1.38 0.93
N THR A 170 17.44 1.83 1.22
CA THR A 170 17.69 3.18 1.70
C THR A 170 18.38 4.04 0.65
N ALA A 171 18.27 5.36 0.77
CA ALA A 171 18.89 6.32 -0.16
C ALA A 171 20.41 6.11 -0.27
N ASN A 172 21.07 5.75 0.83
CA ASN A 172 22.52 5.51 0.87
C ASN A 172 22.94 4.09 0.40
N GLY A 173 22.05 3.36 -0.29
CA GLY A 173 22.39 2.11 -0.94
C GLY A 173 22.40 0.87 -0.05
N LYS A 174 21.85 0.95 1.17
CA LYS A 174 21.67 -0.22 2.03
C LYS A 174 20.37 -0.94 1.71
N VAL A 175 20.40 -2.25 1.90
CA VAL A 175 19.25 -3.14 1.76
C VAL A 175 19.13 -4.05 2.96
N ARG A 176 17.91 -4.46 3.25
CA ARG A 176 17.61 -5.37 4.33
C ARG A 176 16.41 -6.22 3.99
N LYS A 177 16.46 -7.50 4.35
CA LYS A 177 15.37 -8.45 4.15
C LYS A 177 14.94 -9.04 5.48
N ASN A 178 13.64 -9.04 5.77
CA ASN A 178 13.01 -9.63 6.94
C ASN A 178 11.90 -10.60 6.53
N SER A 179 11.47 -11.46 7.46
CA SER A 179 10.18 -12.10 7.33
C SER A 179 9.06 -11.07 7.43
N LEU A 180 8.01 -11.20 6.63
CA LEU A 180 6.82 -10.35 6.74
C LEU A 180 6.12 -10.55 8.09
N GLU A 181 6.24 -11.72 8.69
CA GLU A 181 5.72 -12.07 10.02
C GLU A 181 6.25 -11.12 11.14
N ASP A 182 7.50 -10.61 11.01
CA ASP A 182 8.06 -9.63 11.96
C ASP A 182 7.20 -8.36 12.11
N PHE A 183 6.31 -8.11 11.16
CA PHE A 183 5.41 -6.94 11.08
C PHE A 183 3.95 -7.27 11.41
N SER A 184 3.64 -8.48 11.85
CA SER A 184 2.30 -8.90 12.25
C SER A 184 1.78 -8.14 13.47
N SER A 185 2.65 -7.90 14.46
CA SER A 185 2.31 -7.21 15.72
C SER A 185 3.02 -5.84 15.81
N ILE A 186 2.27 -4.78 15.49
CA ILE A 186 2.74 -3.39 15.54
C ILE A 186 1.78 -2.57 16.41
N ASN A 187 2.33 -1.86 17.39
CA ASN A 187 1.56 -1.00 18.28
C ASN A 187 1.06 0.25 17.55
N ALA A 188 0.02 0.89 18.07
CA ALA A 188 -0.55 2.12 17.49
C ALA A 188 0.48 3.27 17.38
N SER A 189 1.45 3.36 18.31
CA SER A 189 2.55 4.32 18.27
C SER A 189 3.60 4.05 17.20
N GLY A 190 3.47 2.95 16.44
CA GLY A 190 4.45 2.49 15.48
C GLY A 190 5.60 1.71 16.11
N LYS A 191 6.41 1.10 15.26
CA LYS A 191 7.62 0.37 15.64
C LYS A 191 8.75 0.67 14.65
N ILE A 192 9.99 0.48 15.09
CA ILE A 192 11.15 0.54 14.20
C ILE A 192 11.04 -0.61 13.19
N ALA A 193 10.99 -0.29 11.91
CA ALA A 193 11.07 -1.24 10.81
C ALA A 193 12.52 -1.52 10.42
N MET A 194 13.33 -0.47 10.35
CA MET A 194 14.75 -0.53 10.04
C MET A 194 15.48 0.62 10.73
N LYS A 195 16.61 0.36 11.38
CA LYS A 195 17.47 1.41 11.90
C LYS A 195 18.26 2.03 10.74
N LEU A 196 18.25 3.35 10.65
CA LEU A 196 18.95 4.09 9.61
C LEU A 196 20.27 4.69 10.13
N ASP A 197 21.16 5.03 9.23
CA ASP A 197 22.28 5.92 9.51
C ASP A 197 21.81 7.37 9.55
N ASN A 198 22.66 8.26 10.06
CA ASN A 198 22.38 9.69 10.04
C ASN A 198 22.19 10.15 8.60
N ASN A 199 21.14 10.94 8.35
CA ASN A 199 20.78 11.48 7.04
C ASN A 199 20.43 10.43 5.97
N ASP A 200 20.16 9.17 6.35
CA ASP A 200 19.65 8.16 5.43
C ASP A 200 18.11 8.08 5.52
N LYS A 201 17.47 7.64 4.44
CA LYS A 201 16.02 7.52 4.34
C LYS A 201 15.63 6.21 3.67
N ILE A 202 14.50 5.61 4.07
CA ILE A 202 13.89 4.53 3.32
C ILE A 202 13.32 5.12 2.02
N VAL A 203 13.76 4.56 0.90
CA VAL A 203 13.28 4.92 -0.44
C VAL A 203 12.13 4.01 -0.88
N GLY A 204 12.19 2.74 -0.51
CA GLY A 204 11.17 1.79 -0.90
C GLY A 204 11.16 0.56 -0.02
N VAL A 205 9.97 -0.01 0.09
CA VAL A 205 9.70 -1.28 0.76
C VAL A 205 8.84 -2.13 -0.16
N LYS A 206 9.23 -3.38 -0.38
CA LYS A 206 8.52 -4.30 -1.27
C LYS A 206 8.45 -5.70 -0.65
N ILE A 207 7.36 -6.40 -0.91
CA ILE A 207 7.25 -7.84 -0.64
C ILE A 207 8.03 -8.57 -1.72
N CYS A 208 8.72 -9.65 -1.36
CA CYS A 208 9.42 -10.51 -2.29
C CYS A 208 9.40 -11.96 -1.85
N GLU A 209 9.67 -12.83 -2.81
CA GLU A 209 9.96 -14.26 -2.63
C GLU A 209 11.44 -14.53 -2.95
N ASP A 210 11.96 -15.67 -2.51
CA ASP A 210 13.37 -16.01 -2.68
C ASP A 210 13.79 -16.28 -4.15
N ASP A 211 12.84 -16.65 -4.99
CA ASP A 211 13.03 -16.91 -6.42
C ASP A 211 13.00 -15.65 -7.30
N GLN A 212 12.70 -14.50 -6.70
CA GLN A 212 12.67 -13.20 -7.39
C GLN A 212 14.01 -12.48 -7.35
N ASP A 213 14.17 -11.49 -8.22
CA ASP A 213 15.32 -10.60 -8.30
C ASP A 213 14.96 -9.19 -7.82
N VAL A 214 15.93 -8.57 -7.19
CA VAL A 214 15.87 -7.18 -6.73
C VAL A 214 16.62 -6.29 -7.70
N ILE A 215 16.00 -5.17 -8.09
CA ILE A 215 16.65 -4.09 -8.84
C ILE A 215 16.67 -2.83 -7.98
N LEU A 216 17.86 -2.25 -7.82
CA LEU A 216 18.06 -0.91 -7.25
C LEU A 216 18.46 0.03 -8.37
N SER A 217 17.80 1.18 -8.48
CA SER A 217 18.14 2.22 -9.46
C SER A 217 18.57 3.48 -8.74
N THR A 218 19.61 4.15 -9.28
CA THR A 218 20.19 5.35 -8.67
C THR A 218 19.79 6.62 -9.39
N LYS A 219 19.91 7.74 -8.69
CA LYS A 219 19.67 9.08 -9.20
C LYS A 219 20.47 9.40 -10.46
N PHE A 220 21.73 8.92 -10.53
CA PHE A 220 22.62 9.14 -11.68
C PHE A 220 22.51 8.06 -12.76
N GLY A 221 21.43 7.25 -12.73
CA GLY A 221 21.10 6.34 -13.82
C GLY A 221 21.82 5.00 -13.80
N LYS A 222 22.53 4.66 -12.71
CA LYS A 222 23.05 3.31 -12.52
C LYS A 222 21.96 2.40 -11.93
N CYS A 223 22.15 1.11 -12.13
CA CYS A 223 21.29 0.10 -11.51
C CYS A 223 22.08 -1.17 -11.19
N ILE A 224 21.62 -1.93 -10.23
CA ILE A 224 22.13 -3.26 -9.91
C ILE A 224 20.97 -4.22 -9.77
N ARG A 225 21.12 -5.43 -10.35
CA ARG A 225 20.17 -6.53 -10.22
C ARG A 225 20.85 -7.69 -9.52
N PHE A 226 20.21 -8.25 -8.50
CA PHE A 226 20.69 -9.42 -7.76
C PHE A 226 19.53 -10.27 -7.25
N GLU A 227 19.78 -11.56 -7.03
CA GLU A 227 18.78 -12.50 -6.54
C GLU A 227 18.39 -12.20 -5.09
N ALA A 228 17.08 -12.18 -4.78
CA ALA A 228 16.58 -11.92 -3.44
C ALA A 228 17.08 -12.96 -2.41
N LYS A 229 17.27 -14.22 -2.81
CA LYS A 229 17.82 -15.29 -1.95
C LYS A 229 19.24 -15.01 -1.47
N LYS A 230 20.03 -14.17 -2.18
CA LYS A 230 21.40 -13.78 -1.74
C LYS A 230 21.39 -12.77 -0.60
N LEU A 231 20.22 -12.22 -0.25
CA LEU A 231 20.05 -11.44 0.97
C LEU A 231 19.70 -12.37 2.12
N ARG A 232 20.48 -12.29 3.19
CA ARG A 232 20.12 -12.97 4.43
C ARG A 232 18.83 -12.38 4.99
N VAL A 233 17.97 -13.21 5.55
CA VAL A 233 16.83 -12.77 6.35
C VAL A 233 17.34 -12.34 7.72
N PHE A 234 17.08 -11.09 8.10
CA PHE A 234 17.46 -10.58 9.40
C PHE A 234 16.43 -11.00 10.44
N LYS A 235 16.91 -11.48 11.60
CA LYS A 235 16.07 -11.67 12.77
C LYS A 235 15.92 -10.33 13.48
N GLY A 236 14.70 -9.89 13.69
CA GLY A 236 14.40 -8.61 14.33
C GLY A 236 14.58 -7.39 13.41
N ARG A 237 14.22 -6.21 13.88
CA ARG A 237 14.01 -4.99 13.09
C ARG A 237 14.99 -3.86 13.32
N SER A 238 15.90 -3.98 14.29
CA SER A 238 16.75 -2.88 14.77
C SER A 238 18.13 -2.75 14.10
N SER A 239 18.42 -3.51 13.02
CA SER A 239 19.70 -3.40 12.32
C SER A 239 19.62 -2.45 11.12
N LYS A 240 20.77 -1.93 10.68
CA LYS A 240 20.92 -0.97 9.58
C LYS A 240 20.95 -1.60 8.18
N GLY A 241 20.84 -2.92 8.05
CA GLY A 241 20.97 -3.61 6.78
C GLY A 241 22.43 -3.77 6.30
N ILE A 242 22.57 -4.12 5.03
CA ILE A 242 23.86 -4.41 4.36
C ILE A 242 23.96 -3.63 3.06
N LYS A 243 25.18 -3.47 2.53
CA LYS A 243 25.40 -2.79 1.24
C LYS A 243 24.67 -3.52 0.10
N GLY A 244 23.75 -2.83 -0.57
CA GLY A 244 23.03 -3.30 -1.76
C GLY A 244 23.74 -2.92 -3.04
N ILE A 245 24.21 -1.67 -3.12
CA ILE A 245 24.97 -1.10 -4.23
C ILE A 245 26.08 -0.20 -3.69
N GLU A 246 27.16 -0.05 -4.42
CA GLU A 246 28.20 0.95 -4.19
C GLU A 246 27.87 2.21 -4.99
N LEU A 247 27.54 3.29 -4.27
CA LEU A 247 27.17 4.57 -4.85
C LEU A 247 28.40 5.42 -5.15
N ALA A 248 28.33 6.21 -6.20
CA ALA A 248 29.28 7.30 -6.44
C ALA A 248 29.01 8.45 -5.44
N SER A 249 29.94 9.40 -5.36
CA SER A 249 29.76 10.59 -4.55
C SER A 249 28.48 11.34 -4.98
N ASN A 250 27.64 11.72 -4.01
CA ASN A 250 26.36 12.44 -4.21
C ASN A 250 25.29 11.66 -5.02
N ASP A 251 25.52 10.35 -5.32
CA ASP A 251 24.48 9.49 -5.88
C ASP A 251 23.61 8.89 -4.77
N GLN A 252 22.37 8.59 -5.08
CA GLN A 252 21.41 8.01 -4.15
C GLN A 252 20.52 7.00 -4.85
N ILE A 253 20.02 6.00 -4.11
CA ILE A 253 18.94 5.16 -4.59
C ILE A 253 17.66 5.99 -4.72
N VAL A 254 16.98 5.84 -5.84
CA VAL A 254 15.67 6.46 -6.08
C VAL A 254 14.56 5.42 -6.22
N SER A 255 14.91 4.15 -6.46
CA SER A 255 13.90 3.11 -6.63
C SER A 255 14.39 1.73 -6.19
N LEU A 256 13.47 0.99 -5.57
CA LEU A 256 13.54 -0.45 -5.27
C LEU A 256 12.45 -1.16 -6.06
N SER A 257 12.82 -2.13 -6.86
CA SER A 257 11.90 -2.98 -7.61
C SER A 257 12.18 -4.46 -7.37
N VAL A 258 11.14 -5.26 -7.43
CA VAL A 258 11.20 -6.73 -7.38
C VAL A 258 10.64 -7.26 -8.69
N ILE A 259 11.34 -8.17 -9.31
CA ILE A 259 10.96 -8.79 -10.58
C ILE A 259 11.15 -10.31 -10.50
N ASP A 260 10.33 -11.05 -11.25
CA ASP A 260 10.47 -12.51 -11.32
C ASP A 260 11.75 -12.90 -12.06
N ASN A 261 12.33 -14.01 -11.64
CA ASN A 261 13.54 -14.55 -12.26
C ASN A 261 13.17 -15.52 -13.38
N ASP A 262 13.32 -15.09 -14.63
CA ASP A 262 12.95 -15.88 -15.82
C ASP A 262 13.95 -17.01 -16.19
N LYS A 263 14.79 -17.48 -15.25
CA LYS A 263 15.75 -18.56 -15.52
C LYS A 263 15.12 -19.85 -16.03
N THR A 264 13.83 -20.08 -15.74
CA THR A 264 13.11 -21.29 -16.13
C THR A 264 12.65 -21.32 -17.59
N LYS A 265 12.72 -20.21 -18.33
CA LYS A 265 12.13 -20.09 -19.68
C LYS A 265 13.11 -20.18 -20.84
N LYS A 266 14.43 -20.38 -20.62
CA LYS A 266 15.43 -20.34 -21.70
C LYS A 266 15.51 -21.58 -22.62
N ASN A 267 14.82 -22.68 -22.34
CA ASN A 267 15.06 -23.96 -23.03
C ASN A 267 13.89 -24.58 -23.81
N VAL A 268 12.84 -23.81 -24.17
CA VAL A 268 11.76 -24.38 -24.99
C VAL A 268 11.72 -23.66 -26.33
N LYS A 269 11.94 -24.41 -27.42
CA LYS A 269 11.65 -23.97 -28.79
C LYS A 269 10.14 -23.81 -28.90
N LYS A 270 9.65 -22.60 -29.09
CA LYS A 270 8.24 -22.23 -29.01
C LYS A 270 7.66 -21.93 -30.37
N SER A 271 6.36 -22.27 -30.56
CA SER A 271 5.58 -21.96 -31.76
C SER A 271 5.35 -20.46 -31.93
N LYS A 272 4.95 -20.02 -33.15
CA LYS A 272 4.70 -18.58 -33.44
C LYS A 272 3.61 -17.99 -32.57
N ASP A 273 2.60 -18.75 -32.18
CA ASP A 273 1.48 -18.29 -31.34
C ASP A 273 1.93 -18.11 -29.87
N GLU A 274 2.77 -19.00 -29.36
CA GLU A 274 3.40 -18.84 -28.04
C GLU A 274 4.34 -17.65 -27.97
N GLN A 275 4.96 -17.25 -29.08
CA GLN A 275 5.83 -16.07 -29.15
C GLN A 275 5.04 -14.75 -29.03
N SER A 276 3.80 -14.68 -29.52
CA SER A 276 2.93 -13.50 -29.38
C SER A 276 2.44 -13.34 -27.93
N GLU A 277 2.08 -14.43 -27.27
CA GLU A 277 1.71 -14.40 -25.85
C GLU A 277 2.87 -14.05 -24.91
N ILE A 278 4.10 -14.47 -25.28
CA ILE A 278 5.31 -14.15 -24.50
C ILE A 278 5.65 -12.66 -24.64
N LYS A 279 5.51 -12.06 -25.82
CA LYS A 279 5.69 -10.62 -26.02
C LYS A 279 4.70 -9.81 -25.19
N ALA A 280 3.45 -10.26 -25.07
CA ALA A 280 2.45 -9.62 -24.23
C ALA A 280 2.76 -9.71 -22.72
N LYS A 281 3.57 -10.70 -22.30
CA LYS A 281 4.01 -10.93 -20.92
C LYS A 281 5.45 -10.46 -20.65
N GLU A 282 6.11 -9.82 -21.61
CA GLU A 282 7.46 -9.30 -21.43
C GLU A 282 7.44 -8.14 -20.42
N LYS A 283 8.30 -8.24 -19.41
CA LYS A 283 8.50 -7.19 -18.40
C LYS A 283 9.58 -6.22 -18.85
N PHE A 284 9.30 -4.95 -18.69
CA PHE A 284 10.24 -3.87 -18.93
C PHE A 284 10.55 -3.15 -17.63
N VAL A 285 11.72 -2.55 -17.55
CA VAL A 285 12.04 -1.54 -16.54
C VAL A 285 11.88 -0.16 -17.19
N LEU A 286 10.90 0.59 -16.74
CA LEU A 286 10.68 1.96 -17.15
C LEU A 286 11.55 2.87 -16.27
N SER A 287 12.28 3.79 -16.87
CA SER A 287 13.05 4.81 -16.17
C SER A 287 12.63 6.19 -16.66
N ILE A 288 12.34 7.09 -15.74
CA ILE A 288 11.89 8.48 -16.00
C ILE A 288 12.79 9.44 -15.25
N SER A 289 13.15 10.54 -15.90
CA SER A 289 14.05 11.58 -15.38
C SER A 289 13.32 12.90 -15.11
N GLU A 290 13.95 13.76 -14.32
CA GLU A 290 13.41 15.03 -13.88
C GLU A 290 13.05 15.99 -15.03
N ASN A 291 13.76 15.92 -16.16
CA ASN A 291 13.49 16.75 -17.33
C ASN A 291 12.46 16.12 -18.30
N GLY A 292 11.71 15.11 -17.85
CA GLY A 292 10.62 14.51 -18.61
C GLY A 292 11.04 13.56 -19.73
N TYR A 293 12.26 13.08 -19.70
CA TYR A 293 12.74 12.02 -20.58
C TYR A 293 12.61 10.65 -19.92
N GLY A 294 12.51 9.62 -20.72
CA GLY A 294 12.49 8.25 -20.23
C GLY A 294 12.48 7.23 -21.32
N LYS A 295 12.54 5.98 -20.94
CA LYS A 295 12.52 4.81 -21.80
C LYS A 295 12.05 3.58 -21.04
N LYS A 296 11.57 2.59 -21.77
CA LYS A 296 11.41 1.23 -21.25
C LYS A 296 12.52 0.34 -21.84
N THR A 297 13.12 -0.49 -20.99
CA THR A 297 14.20 -1.42 -21.36
C THR A 297 13.79 -2.81 -20.91
N SER A 298 13.97 -3.82 -21.76
CA SER A 298 13.66 -5.21 -21.39
C SER A 298 14.41 -5.60 -20.11
N HIS A 299 13.71 -6.24 -19.18
CA HIS A 299 14.31 -6.65 -17.90
C HIS A 299 15.45 -7.66 -18.08
N VAL A 300 15.48 -8.40 -19.18
CA VAL A 300 16.59 -9.35 -19.50
C VAL A 300 17.91 -8.67 -19.81
N ASP A 301 17.88 -7.39 -20.22
CA ASP A 301 19.07 -6.60 -20.47
C ASP A 301 19.85 -6.27 -19.18
N TYR A 302 19.19 -6.38 -18.03
CA TYR A 302 19.79 -6.14 -16.72
C TYR A 302 20.40 -7.45 -16.20
N ARG A 303 21.70 -7.63 -16.38
CA ARG A 303 22.41 -8.83 -15.91
C ARG A 303 22.29 -8.99 -14.39
N VAL A 304 22.07 -10.21 -13.95
CA VAL A 304 22.09 -10.56 -12.52
C VAL A 304 23.55 -10.58 -12.05
N THR A 305 23.84 -9.87 -10.97
CA THR A 305 25.17 -9.75 -10.36
C THR A 305 25.11 -10.07 -8.87
N ASN A 306 26.25 -9.96 -8.19
CA ASN A 306 26.26 -9.94 -6.74
C ASN A 306 25.89 -8.53 -6.24
N ARG A 307 25.23 -8.45 -5.06
CA ARG A 307 24.97 -7.18 -4.40
C ARG A 307 26.25 -6.45 -4.00
N GLY A 308 26.17 -5.15 -3.75
CA GLY A 308 27.26 -4.34 -3.20
C GLY A 308 28.29 -3.88 -4.24
N GLY A 309 28.14 -4.24 -5.52
CA GLY A 309 28.97 -3.73 -6.61
C GLY A 309 28.54 -2.35 -7.11
N LYS A 310 29.31 -1.75 -8.02
CA LYS A 310 29.05 -0.41 -8.61
C LYS A 310 27.86 -0.37 -9.57
N GLY A 311 27.23 -1.53 -9.83
CA GLY A 311 26.12 -1.63 -10.78
C GLY A 311 26.53 -1.43 -12.24
N ILE A 312 25.51 -1.28 -13.08
CA ILE A 312 25.65 -1.05 -14.53
C ILE A 312 24.84 0.19 -14.90
N ILE A 313 25.09 0.75 -16.09
CA ILE A 313 24.27 1.85 -16.61
C ILE A 313 22.88 1.29 -16.94
N GLY A 314 21.86 1.84 -16.33
CA GLY A 314 20.45 1.57 -16.63
C GLY A 314 19.91 2.59 -17.64
N ILE A 315 20.26 3.86 -17.46
CA ILE A 315 19.99 4.96 -18.38
C ILE A 315 21.19 5.93 -18.34
N VAL A 316 21.57 6.49 -19.48
CA VAL A 316 22.63 7.49 -19.53
C VAL A 316 22.10 8.81 -19.00
N ASN A 317 22.68 9.28 -17.90
CA ASN A 317 22.39 10.60 -17.36
C ASN A 317 23.18 11.69 -18.11
N SER A 318 22.55 12.79 -18.40
CA SER A 318 23.13 13.95 -19.08
C SER A 318 22.40 15.23 -18.70
N PRO A 319 22.95 16.43 -18.93
CA PRO A 319 22.23 17.69 -18.68
C PRO A 319 20.89 17.78 -19.40
N ARG A 320 20.73 17.09 -20.52
CA ARG A 320 19.47 17.05 -21.29
C ARG A 320 18.33 16.36 -20.55
N ASN A 321 18.57 15.19 -19.98
CA ASN A 321 17.52 14.42 -19.32
C ASN A 321 17.49 14.62 -17.81
N GLY A 322 18.56 15.10 -17.20
CA GLY A 322 18.62 15.33 -15.76
C GLY A 322 18.69 14.04 -14.94
N ASN A 323 18.45 14.15 -13.64
CA ASN A 323 18.51 13.02 -12.72
C ASN A 323 17.31 12.09 -12.89
N ILE A 324 17.49 10.82 -12.52
CA ILE A 324 16.39 9.85 -12.51
C ILE A 324 15.53 10.09 -11.28
N THR A 325 14.22 10.15 -11.51
CA THR A 325 13.22 10.33 -10.45
C THR A 325 12.49 9.04 -10.11
N SER A 326 12.24 8.21 -11.13
CA SER A 326 11.49 6.97 -10.95
C SER A 326 12.00 5.86 -11.87
N SER A 327 12.04 4.63 -11.35
CA SER A 327 12.37 3.44 -12.14
C SER A 327 11.63 2.23 -11.56
N PHE A 328 10.77 1.59 -12.35
CA PHE A 328 9.92 0.50 -11.89
C PHE A 328 9.53 -0.46 -13.02
N PRO A 329 9.16 -1.72 -12.69
CA PRO A 329 8.75 -2.68 -13.68
C PRO A 329 7.36 -2.38 -14.25
N VAL A 330 7.23 -2.56 -15.57
CA VAL A 330 5.98 -2.37 -16.30
C VAL A 330 5.80 -3.44 -17.37
N PHE A 331 4.56 -3.64 -17.79
CA PHE A 331 4.16 -4.41 -18.96
C PHE A 331 3.74 -3.47 -20.11
N GLU A 332 3.68 -3.98 -21.31
CA GLU A 332 3.27 -3.21 -22.51
C GLU A 332 1.86 -2.61 -22.37
N GLY A 333 0.94 -3.33 -21.72
CA GLY A 333 -0.44 -2.91 -21.51
C GLY A 333 -0.66 -1.91 -20.38
N ASP A 334 0.37 -1.67 -19.56
CA ASP A 334 0.24 -0.81 -18.39
C ASP A 334 0.10 0.67 -18.76
N GLU A 335 -0.41 1.44 -17.82
CA GLU A 335 -0.43 2.90 -17.87
C GLU A 335 0.28 3.49 -16.66
N ILE A 336 0.82 4.68 -16.83
CA ILE A 336 1.54 5.40 -15.79
C ILE A 336 0.98 6.79 -15.58
N LEU A 337 1.11 7.29 -14.36
CA LEU A 337 0.92 8.70 -14.02
C LEU A 337 2.28 9.34 -13.77
N ILE A 338 2.51 10.47 -14.40
CA ILE A 338 3.70 11.31 -14.20
C ILE A 338 3.24 12.60 -13.55
N SER A 339 3.83 12.96 -12.41
CA SER A 339 3.52 14.17 -11.67
C SER A 339 4.69 15.14 -11.68
N THR A 340 4.41 16.45 -11.78
CA THR A 340 5.41 17.51 -11.80
C THR A 340 5.36 18.36 -10.53
N ASN A 341 6.45 19.09 -10.25
CA ASN A 341 6.54 20.03 -9.11
C ASN A 341 5.54 21.21 -9.19
N LYS A 342 4.96 21.45 -10.36
CA LYS A 342 3.88 22.44 -10.55
C LYS A 342 2.47 21.81 -10.44
N GLY A 343 2.38 20.56 -9.97
CA GLY A 343 1.12 19.86 -9.77
C GLY A 343 0.45 19.35 -11.04
N ARG A 344 1.11 19.43 -12.19
CA ARG A 344 0.58 18.85 -13.43
C ARG A 344 0.73 17.33 -13.39
N VAL A 345 -0.34 16.63 -13.78
CA VAL A 345 -0.38 15.17 -13.86
C VAL A 345 -0.73 14.74 -15.26
N ILE A 346 0.02 13.78 -15.78
CA ILE A 346 -0.17 13.25 -17.12
C ILE A 346 -0.26 11.73 -17.05
N ARG A 347 -1.25 11.16 -17.71
CA ARG A 347 -1.41 9.72 -17.91
C ARG A 347 -0.84 9.34 -19.26
N VAL A 348 0.03 8.33 -19.29
CA VAL A 348 0.73 7.86 -20.49
C VAL A 348 0.64 6.34 -20.56
N ALA A 349 0.26 5.81 -21.72
CA ALA A 349 0.27 4.37 -21.95
C ALA A 349 1.73 3.90 -22.17
N VAL A 350 2.16 2.84 -21.49
CA VAL A 350 3.53 2.31 -21.60
C VAL A 350 3.89 1.90 -23.02
N LYS A 351 2.91 1.45 -23.83
CA LYS A 351 3.11 1.11 -25.24
C LYS A 351 3.60 2.28 -26.10
N GLU A 352 3.29 3.52 -25.72
CA GLU A 352 3.73 4.74 -26.44
C GLU A 352 5.19 5.11 -26.12
N ILE A 353 5.75 4.55 -25.05
CA ILE A 353 7.11 4.82 -24.63
C ILE A 353 8.05 3.89 -25.41
N ARG A 354 9.07 4.48 -26.02
CA ARG A 354 10.05 3.74 -26.85
C ARG A 354 10.79 2.71 -26.01
N THR A 355 10.87 1.48 -26.51
CA THR A 355 11.79 0.46 -26.03
C THR A 355 13.20 0.80 -26.52
N ALA A 356 14.16 0.87 -25.61
CA ALA A 356 15.54 1.20 -25.91
C ALA A 356 16.50 0.45 -24.99
N GLY A 357 17.71 0.17 -25.49
CA GLY A 357 18.75 -0.45 -24.69
C GLY A 357 19.19 0.41 -23.50
N ARG A 358 19.83 -0.23 -22.50
CA ARG A 358 20.26 0.43 -21.25
C ARG A 358 21.15 1.65 -21.49
N ASN A 359 22.08 1.59 -22.41
CA ASN A 359 23.07 2.65 -22.66
C ASN A 359 22.53 3.75 -23.59
N THR A 360 21.34 4.28 -23.29
CA THR A 360 20.70 5.38 -24.01
C THR A 360 20.11 6.40 -23.05
N GLN A 361 19.89 7.63 -23.52
CA GLN A 361 19.33 8.74 -22.74
C GLN A 361 17.80 8.71 -22.65
N GLY A 362 17.13 7.85 -23.41
CA GLY A 362 15.68 7.83 -23.56
C GLY A 362 15.15 8.90 -24.51
N VAL A 363 13.81 8.96 -24.57
CA VAL A 363 13.05 9.92 -25.39
C VAL A 363 12.25 10.86 -24.50
N ARG A 364 11.77 11.96 -25.03
CA ARG A 364 10.90 12.89 -24.30
C ARG A 364 9.52 12.24 -24.18
N ILE A 365 9.07 12.01 -22.93
CA ILE A 365 7.75 11.50 -22.60
C ILE A 365 6.77 12.65 -22.34
N ILE A 366 7.25 13.68 -21.65
CA ILE A 366 6.46 14.88 -21.31
C ILE A 366 7.21 16.15 -21.71
N LYS A 367 6.49 17.13 -22.25
CA LYS A 367 7.02 18.48 -22.48
C LYS A 367 6.79 19.32 -21.24
N LEU A 368 7.86 19.73 -20.61
CA LEU A 368 7.88 20.58 -19.42
C LEU A 368 8.02 22.06 -19.82
N SER A 369 7.58 22.98 -18.99
CA SER A 369 7.57 24.43 -19.23
C SER A 369 8.42 25.15 -18.19
N GLY A 370 9.42 25.91 -18.64
CA GLY A 370 10.29 26.68 -17.73
C GLY A 370 11.01 25.78 -16.71
N GLU A 371 10.90 26.11 -15.43
CA GLU A 371 11.52 25.37 -14.32
C GLU A 371 10.69 24.18 -13.83
N GLU A 372 9.77 23.70 -14.63
CA GLU A 372 8.96 22.53 -14.28
C GLU A 372 9.80 21.27 -14.37
N THR A 373 9.69 20.40 -13.35
CA THR A 373 10.40 19.11 -13.27
C THR A 373 9.45 17.99 -12.90
N VAL A 374 9.75 16.79 -13.38
CA VAL A 374 9.05 15.57 -12.93
C VAL A 374 9.50 15.26 -11.51
N VAL A 375 8.54 15.08 -10.60
CA VAL A 375 8.78 14.72 -9.20
C VAL A 375 8.60 13.23 -8.97
N SER A 376 7.60 12.64 -9.61
CA SER A 376 7.31 11.23 -9.45
C SER A 376 6.64 10.63 -10.68
N ALA A 377 6.81 9.34 -10.87
CA ALA A 377 6.01 8.55 -11.79
C ALA A 377 5.65 7.22 -11.14
N ILE A 378 4.43 6.78 -11.35
CA ILE A 378 3.88 5.55 -10.78
C ILE A 378 3.13 4.76 -11.84
N LYS A 379 3.09 3.44 -11.66
CA LYS A 379 2.21 2.57 -12.42
C LYS A 379 0.77 2.68 -11.91
N ILE A 380 -0.19 2.71 -12.80
CA ILE A 380 -1.61 2.57 -12.49
C ILE A 380 -1.91 1.08 -12.42
N ASP A 381 -2.42 0.59 -11.29
CA ASP A 381 -2.87 -0.79 -11.18
C ASP A 381 -4.18 -0.99 -11.93
N ASP A 382 -4.23 -1.98 -12.83
CA ASP A 382 -5.38 -2.27 -13.72
C ASP A 382 -6.69 -2.63 -12.99
N ASN A 383 -6.64 -2.85 -11.69
CA ASN A 383 -7.83 -3.10 -10.86
C ASN A 383 -8.71 -1.84 -10.65
N LEU A 384 -8.43 -0.75 -11.37
CA LEU A 384 -9.14 0.54 -11.29
C LEU A 384 -9.94 0.90 -12.57
N ILE A 385 -9.97 0.02 -13.56
CA ILE A 385 -10.69 0.27 -14.82
C ILE A 385 -11.92 -0.65 -14.91
#